data_4989670715f309c4ce3b4c9bda33bfbe
#
_entry.id   4989670715f309c4ce3b4c9bda33bfbe
#
_cell.length_a   1.000
_cell.length_b   1.000
_cell.length_c   1.000
_cell.angle_alpha   90.00
_cell.angle_beta   90.00
_cell.angle_gamma   90.00
#
_symmetry.space_group_name_H-M   'P 1'
#
loop_
_entity.id
_entity.type
_entity.pdbx_description
1 polymer ?
#
loop_
_entity_poly.entity_id
_entity_poly.type
_entity_poly.pdbx_seq_one_letter_code
_entity_poly.pdbx_strand_id
1 'polypeptide(L)'
;MGRYPGRLNMYDPAVFAIRIQGEIGEDWAEYFGARTISLERGDSGFPVTVLTTEPLDQAGLIGMINHVNMLGLPLVSVQCLSAPAENGPSIEGEA
;
A
#
# COMPACT_ATOMS: atom_id res chain seq x y z
N MET A 1 -0.22 -14.78 -11.16
CA MET A 1 -0.99 -14.22 -10.47
C MET A 1 -0.54 -14.00 -9.11
N GLY A 2 -0.83 -13.00 -8.56
CA GLY A 2 -0.36 -12.69 -7.29
C GLY A 2 -0.84 -13.60 -6.23
N ARG A 3 -0.11 -13.69 -5.17
CA ARG A 3 -0.52 -14.39 -4.07
C ARG A 3 -0.57 -13.52 -2.93
N TYR A 4 -1.62 -13.59 -2.17
CA TYR A 4 -1.72 -12.80 -0.97
C TYR A 4 -1.14 -13.58 0.17
N PRO A 5 -0.58 -12.91 1.16
CA PRO A 5 0.00 -13.59 2.31
C PRO A 5 -1.06 -14.09 3.26
N GLY A 6 -2.05 -14.76 2.80
CA GLY A 6 -3.08 -15.32 3.63
C GLY A 6 -4.43 -14.98 3.10
N ARG A 7 -5.44 -15.39 3.81
CA ARG A 7 -6.80 -15.06 3.44
C ARG A 7 -7.13 -13.70 3.98
N LEU A 8 -7.77 -12.90 3.15
CA LEU A 8 -8.07 -11.54 3.49
C LEU A 8 -9.54 -11.29 3.28
N ASN A 9 -10.22 -10.72 4.25
CA ASN A 9 -11.56 -10.24 4.01
C ASN A 9 -11.54 -8.73 4.15
N MET A 10 -12.61 -8.07 3.75
CA MET A 10 -12.59 -6.62 3.62
C MET A 10 -12.44 -5.89 4.94
N TYR A 11 -12.65 -6.57 6.05
CA TYR A 11 -12.50 -5.92 7.35
C TYR A 11 -11.16 -6.20 8.02
N ASP A 12 -10.34 -7.07 7.43
CA ASP A 12 -9.07 -7.39 8.01
C ASP A 12 -8.05 -6.33 7.69
N PRO A 13 -7.28 -5.86 8.67
CA PRO A 13 -6.23 -4.89 8.38
C PRO A 13 -5.05 -5.55 7.70
N ALA A 14 -4.47 -4.86 6.77
CA ALA A 14 -3.28 -5.33 6.07
C ALA A 14 -2.42 -4.14 5.72
N VAL A 15 -1.15 -4.40 5.47
CA VAL A 15 -0.20 -3.36 5.09
C VAL A 15 -0.11 -3.34 3.57
N PHE A 16 -0.18 -2.15 2.99
CA PHE A 16 -0.15 -2.01 1.55
C PHE A 16 0.99 -1.11 1.11
N ALA A 17 1.49 -1.35 -0.09
CA ALA A 17 2.40 -0.44 -0.75
C ALA A 17 1.63 0.22 -1.88
N ILE A 18 1.55 1.54 -1.85
CA ILE A 18 0.85 2.30 -2.87
C ILE A 18 1.88 3.08 -3.64
N ARG A 19 1.95 2.84 -4.94
CA ARG A 19 2.92 3.51 -5.80
C ARG A 19 2.23 4.60 -6.60
N ILE A 20 2.83 5.79 -6.57
CA ILE A 20 2.30 6.96 -7.20
C ILE A 20 3.37 7.54 -8.09
N GLN A 21 3.00 7.94 -9.31
CA GLN A 21 3.97 8.54 -10.21
C GLN A 21 4.33 9.94 -9.71
N GLY A 22 5.60 10.23 -9.67
CA GLY A 22 6.07 11.53 -9.24
C GLY A 22 6.80 11.46 -7.91
N GLU A 23 7.48 12.53 -7.57
CA GLU A 23 8.20 12.62 -6.32
C GLU A 23 7.46 13.54 -5.39
N ILE A 24 7.05 13.05 -4.24
CA ILE A 24 6.44 13.89 -3.23
C ILE A 24 7.31 13.81 -1.99
N GLY A 25 7.36 14.89 -1.26
CA GLY A 25 8.27 14.98 -0.12
C GLY A 25 7.82 14.15 1.06
N GLU A 26 8.74 13.94 1.98
CA GLU A 26 8.44 13.10 3.14
C GLU A 26 7.38 13.71 4.03
N ASP A 27 7.17 15.00 3.96
CA ASP A 27 6.14 15.64 4.75
C ASP A 27 4.76 15.07 4.44
N TRP A 28 4.60 14.55 3.24
CA TRP A 28 3.32 14.01 2.84
C TRP A 28 2.99 12.67 3.51
N ALA A 29 4.00 12.01 4.10
CA ALA A 29 3.75 10.75 4.78
C ALA A 29 2.72 10.95 5.88
N GLU A 30 2.85 12.02 6.63
CA GLU A 30 1.92 12.28 7.71
C GLU A 30 0.53 12.62 7.17
N TYR A 31 0.48 13.38 6.10
CA TYR A 31 -0.79 13.73 5.50
C TYR A 31 -1.55 12.49 5.07
N PHE A 32 -0.85 11.53 4.47
CA PHE A 32 -1.48 10.32 4.01
C PHE A 32 -1.66 9.30 5.13
N GLY A 33 -1.05 9.49 6.27
CA GLY A 33 -1.06 8.49 7.33
C GLY A 33 -0.21 7.29 6.97
N ALA A 34 0.82 7.49 6.15
CA ALA A 34 1.69 6.40 5.74
C ALA A 34 2.75 6.14 6.79
N ARG A 35 3.12 4.87 6.92
CA ARG A 35 4.19 4.51 7.84
C ARG A 35 5.53 4.96 7.29
N THR A 36 5.75 4.75 6.01
CA THR A 36 6.98 5.18 5.37
C THR A 36 6.68 5.69 3.97
N ILE A 37 7.62 6.47 3.46
CA ILE A 37 7.54 6.97 2.12
C ILE A 37 8.93 6.84 1.53
N SER A 38 9.04 6.32 0.33
CA SER A 38 10.32 6.15 -0.32
C SER A 38 10.20 6.44 -1.80
N LEU A 39 11.33 6.54 -2.47
CA LEU A 39 11.35 6.89 -3.86
C LEU A 39 11.97 5.77 -4.66
N GLU A 40 11.33 5.41 -5.77
CA GLU A 40 11.87 4.44 -6.71
C GLU A 40 11.91 5.09 -8.08
N ARG A 41 12.66 4.50 -8.98
CA ARG A 41 12.63 4.92 -10.38
C ARG A 41 11.91 3.85 -11.17
N GLY A 42 10.95 4.29 -11.97
CA GLY A 42 10.24 3.36 -12.84
C GLY A 42 11.10 2.97 -14.02
N ASP A 43 10.58 2.09 -14.84
CA ASP A 43 11.29 1.57 -15.99
C ASP A 43 11.68 2.67 -16.95
N SER A 44 10.88 3.70 -17.08
CA SER A 44 11.17 4.79 -17.97
C SER A 44 12.01 5.88 -17.31
N GLY A 45 12.44 5.66 -16.08
CA GLY A 45 13.23 6.64 -15.35
C GLY A 45 12.40 7.65 -14.59
N PHE A 46 11.09 7.60 -14.68
CA PHE A 46 10.27 8.51 -13.92
C PHE A 46 10.31 8.17 -12.45
N PRO A 47 10.29 9.17 -11.59
CA PRO A 47 10.26 8.89 -10.17
C PRO A 47 8.91 8.30 -9.78
N VAL A 48 8.92 7.38 -8.85
CA VAL A 48 7.72 6.76 -8.32
C VAL A 48 7.84 6.81 -6.80
N THR A 49 6.86 7.40 -6.16
CA THR A 49 6.83 7.45 -4.70
C THR A 49 6.09 6.24 -4.19
N VAL A 50 6.66 5.57 -3.20
CA VAL A 50 6.04 4.40 -2.60
C VAL A 50 5.61 4.74 -1.19
N LEU A 51 4.31 4.67 -0.94
CA LEU A 51 3.77 4.88 0.39
C LEU A 51 3.49 3.49 0.98
N THR A 52 4.09 3.21 2.14
CA THR A 52 3.79 1.97 2.85
C THR A 52 2.84 2.32 3.97
N THR A 53 1.70 1.69 4.04
CA THR A 53 0.65 2.09 4.95
C THR A 53 0.82 1.47 6.32
N GLU A 54 0.19 2.06 7.31
CA GLU A 54 -0.09 1.35 8.54
C GLU A 54 -1.16 0.31 8.21
N PRO A 55 -1.43 -0.65 9.07
CA PRO A 55 -2.48 -1.63 8.77
C PRO A 55 -3.80 -0.94 8.52
N LEU A 56 -4.41 -1.25 7.38
CA LEU A 56 -5.68 -0.67 6.98
C LEU A 56 -6.61 -1.76 6.52
N ASP A 57 -7.88 -1.63 6.87
CA ASP A 57 -8.88 -2.50 6.26
C ASP A 57 -9.22 -1.93 4.87
N GLN A 58 -10.12 -2.56 4.18
CA GLN A 58 -10.42 -2.15 2.80
C GLN A 58 -10.94 -0.72 2.75
N ALA A 59 -11.78 -0.33 3.69
CA ALA A 59 -12.30 1.04 3.68
C ALA A 59 -11.18 2.05 3.90
N GLY A 60 -10.25 1.74 4.78
CA GLY A 60 -9.11 2.62 5.01
C GLY A 60 -8.24 2.74 3.78
N LEU A 61 -8.04 1.63 3.07
CA LEU A 61 -7.25 1.65 1.85
C LEU A 61 -7.94 2.51 0.80
N ILE A 62 -9.25 2.35 0.64
CA ILE A 62 -9.98 3.15 -0.33
C ILE A 62 -9.90 4.62 0.02
N GLY A 63 -9.99 4.95 1.31
CA GLY A 63 -9.84 6.34 1.74
C GLY A 63 -8.49 6.91 1.36
N MET A 64 -7.43 6.12 1.50
CA MET A 64 -6.11 6.61 1.14
C MET A 64 -5.99 6.79 -0.37
N ILE A 65 -6.55 5.86 -1.15
CA ILE A 65 -6.54 5.98 -2.60
C ILE A 65 -7.31 7.23 -3.02
N ASN A 66 -8.40 7.54 -2.33
CA ASN A 66 -9.13 8.75 -2.64
C ASN A 66 -8.31 10.02 -2.37
N HIS A 67 -7.49 10.01 -1.35
CA HIS A 67 -6.61 11.15 -1.11
C HIS A 67 -5.65 11.34 -2.28
N VAL A 68 -5.08 10.23 -2.78
CA VAL A 68 -4.20 10.28 -3.93
C VAL A 68 -4.95 10.88 -5.12
N ASN A 69 -6.18 10.44 -5.32
CA ASN A 69 -6.99 10.91 -6.43
C ASN A 69 -7.30 12.40 -6.30
N MET A 70 -7.62 12.85 -5.10
CA MET A 70 -7.97 14.25 -4.90
C MET A 70 -6.80 15.18 -5.15
N LEU A 71 -5.59 14.70 -4.96
CA LEU A 71 -4.40 15.49 -5.23
C LEU A 71 -3.99 15.44 -6.69
N GLY A 72 -4.70 14.65 -7.49
CA GLY A 72 -4.39 14.56 -8.91
C GLY A 72 -3.14 13.75 -9.22
N LEU A 73 -2.75 12.86 -8.33
CA LEU A 73 -1.53 12.10 -8.52
C LEU A 73 -1.85 10.79 -9.24
N PRO A 74 -1.09 10.45 -10.27
CA PRO A 74 -1.35 9.20 -11.00
C PRO A 74 -0.99 7.99 -10.16
N LEU A 75 -1.95 7.10 -10.00
CA LEU A 75 -1.76 5.89 -9.23
C LEU A 75 -1.13 4.82 -10.10
N VAL A 76 -0.03 4.27 -9.66
CA VAL A 76 0.70 3.26 -10.43
C VAL A 76 0.31 1.87 -10.01
N SER A 77 0.28 1.59 -8.72
CA SER A 77 -0.08 0.26 -8.24
C SER A 77 -0.45 0.28 -6.78
N VAL A 78 -1.18 -0.74 -6.37
CA VAL A 78 -1.48 -0.99 -4.98
C VAL A 78 -1.18 -2.46 -4.74
N GLN A 79 -0.36 -2.75 -3.75
CA GLN A 79 0.06 -4.10 -3.48
C GLN A 79 -0.13 -4.43 -2.01
N CYS A 80 -0.76 -5.55 -1.72
CA CYS A 80 -0.90 -6.00 -0.35
C CYS A 80 0.39 -6.68 0.07
N LEU A 81 1.02 -6.17 1.12
CA LEU A 81 2.29 -6.70 1.58
C LEU A 81 2.13 -7.73 2.67
N SER A 82 1.13 -7.57 3.52
CA SER A 82 0.94 -8.51 4.60
C SER A 82 -0.49 -8.50 5.07
N ALA A 83 -0.98 -9.65 5.46
CA ALA A 83 -2.31 -9.80 6.00
C ALA A 83 -2.24 -9.96 7.51
N PRO A 84 -3.38 -10.04 8.16
CA PRO A 84 -3.40 -10.18 9.60
C PRO A 84 -2.65 -11.39 10.08
N ALA A 85 -2.17 -11.28 11.28
CA ALA A 85 -1.30 -12.28 11.82
C ALA A 85 -1.90 -13.66 11.91
N GLU A 86 -3.15 -13.74 12.17
CA GLU A 86 -3.70 -15.04 12.34
C GLU A 86 -3.64 -15.82 11.09
N ASN A 87 -3.44 -15.17 9.97
CA ASN A 87 -3.36 -15.89 8.77
C ASN A 87 -1.99 -16.43 8.57
N GLY A 88 -1.04 -15.74 9.07
CA GLY A 88 0.31 -16.08 8.79
C GLY A 88 0.69 -17.44 9.17
N PRO A 89 0.62 -17.76 10.38
CA PRO A 89 1.13 -19.00 10.79
C PRO A 89 0.44 -20.15 10.21
N SER A 90 -0.80 -20.07 10.12
CA SER A 90 -1.49 -21.22 9.69
C SER A 90 -1.25 -21.42 8.27
N ILE A 91 -1.10 -20.42 7.55
CA ILE A 91 -1.01 -20.57 6.27
C ILE A 91 0.18 -21.14 5.85
N GLU A 92 1.16 -20.78 6.40
CA GLU A 92 2.25 -21.25 5.95
C GLU A 92 2.31 -22.50 6.12
N GLY A 93 1.82 -22.91 7.03
CA GLY A 93 1.89 -24.23 7.20
C GLY A 93 1.28 -24.89 6.16
N GLU A 94 0.32 -24.50 5.80
CA GLU A 94 -0.32 -25.17 5.02
C GLU A 94 -0.11 -25.09 3.91
N ALA A 95 0.35 -24.56 3.81
CA ALA A 95 0.44 -24.55 2.48
C ALA A 95 1.04 -25.56 2.00
#